data_6b333b0689973e7fef40a00f8f826d47
#
_entry.id   6b333b0689973e7fef40a00f8f826d47
#
_cell.length_a   1.000
_cell.length_b   1.000
_cell.length_c   1.000
_cell.angle_alpha   90.00
_cell.angle_beta   90.00
_cell.angle_gamma   90.00
#
_symmetry.space_group_name_H-M   'P 1'
#
loop_
_entity.id
_entity.type
_entity.pdbx_description
1 polymer ?
#
loop_
_entity_poly.entity_id
_entity_poly.type
_entity_poly.pdbx_seq_one_letter_code
_entity_poly.pdbx_strand_id
1 'polypeptide(L)'
;MLQSGVLIAFTIAGSLLPDIDIKNSKVSHKHKFLSFFIRLFIEHRGTHSIIFMTLLSIPLFLMTMILPSEFRPYGILFGFGILLGYASHIILDMLTPKGSPVLNPISKYSVSLLRIKTGGVIEFMIRMAMYILVIYMGWMMVSPIISDVLERLPF
;
A
#
# COMPACT_ATOMS: atom_id res chain seq x y z
N MET A 1 -11.28 9.26 -14.33
CA MET A 1 -10.31 8.20 -14.71
C MET A 1 -8.88 8.49 -14.30
N LEU A 2 -8.28 9.65 -14.66
CA LEU A 2 -6.90 9.97 -14.25
C LEU A 2 -6.72 9.92 -12.73
N GLN A 3 -7.63 10.49 -11.96
CA GLN A 3 -7.58 10.51 -10.50
C GLN A 3 -7.65 9.10 -9.88
N SER A 4 -8.46 8.21 -10.43
CA SER A 4 -8.55 6.82 -9.95
C SER A 4 -7.25 6.05 -10.24
N GLY A 5 -6.65 6.24 -11.41
CA GLY A 5 -5.36 5.65 -11.76
C GLY A 5 -4.23 6.14 -10.85
N VAL A 6 -4.20 7.42 -10.55
CA VAL A 6 -3.24 8.04 -9.62
C VAL A 6 -3.40 7.43 -8.21
N LEU A 7 -4.62 7.36 -7.69
CA LEU A 7 -4.89 6.76 -6.38
C LEU A 7 -4.42 5.30 -6.31
N ILE A 8 -4.75 4.48 -7.31
CA ILE A 8 -4.34 3.07 -7.36
C ILE A 8 -2.82 2.94 -7.38
N ALA A 9 -2.12 3.72 -8.22
CA ALA A 9 -0.67 3.68 -8.30
C ALA A 9 0.00 3.99 -6.95
N PHE A 10 -0.47 5.01 -6.24
CA PHE A 10 0.06 5.37 -4.94
C PHE A 10 -0.35 4.41 -3.82
N THR A 11 -1.52 3.77 -3.93
CA THR A 11 -1.90 2.69 -3.01
C THR A 11 -0.96 1.50 -3.15
N ILE A 12 -0.61 1.11 -4.37
CA ILE A 12 0.39 0.05 -4.62
C ILE A 12 1.76 0.46 -4.06
N ALA A 13 2.20 1.70 -4.32
CA ALA A 13 3.47 2.18 -3.78
C ALA A 13 3.46 2.18 -2.23
N GLY A 14 2.38 2.65 -1.62
CA GLY A 14 2.20 2.67 -0.17
C GLY A 14 2.25 1.28 0.47
N SER A 15 1.69 0.27 -0.19
CA SER A 15 1.72 -1.11 0.31
C SER A 15 3.11 -1.76 0.30
N LEU A 16 4.06 -1.20 -0.44
CA LEU A 16 5.44 -1.69 -0.48
C LEU A 16 6.37 -1.02 0.54
N LEU A 17 5.95 0.12 1.11
CA LEU A 17 6.79 0.89 2.03
C LEU A 17 7.18 0.15 3.32
N PRO A 18 6.29 -0.63 3.98
CA PRO A 18 6.67 -1.37 5.17
C PRO A 18 7.81 -2.36 4.94
N ASP A 19 7.91 -2.93 3.74
CA ASP A 19 8.92 -3.92 3.40
C ASP A 19 10.32 -3.35 3.14
N ILE A 20 10.50 -2.03 3.17
CA ILE A 20 11.79 -1.39 2.88
C ILE A 20 12.85 -1.75 3.94
N ASP A 21 12.46 -1.95 5.19
CA ASP A 21 13.38 -2.31 6.28
C ASP A 21 13.76 -3.80 6.30
N ILE A 22 13.00 -4.65 5.61
CA ILE A 22 13.24 -6.10 5.59
C ILE A 22 14.39 -6.42 4.62
N LYS A 23 15.47 -7.01 5.18
CA LYS A 23 16.74 -7.28 4.48
C LYS A 23 16.59 -8.09 3.19
N ASN A 24 15.63 -9.00 3.15
CA ASN A 24 15.39 -9.94 2.06
C ASN A 24 14.13 -9.63 1.24
N SER A 25 13.51 -8.46 1.43
CA SER A 25 12.37 -8.07 0.60
C SER A 25 12.82 -7.67 -0.81
N LYS A 26 11.97 -7.90 -1.81
CA LYS A 26 12.24 -7.46 -3.19
C LYS A 26 12.43 -5.95 -3.28
N VAL A 27 11.71 -5.19 -2.46
CA VAL A 27 11.78 -3.73 -2.38
C VAL A 27 13.11 -3.27 -1.80
N SER A 28 13.58 -3.89 -0.72
CA SER A 28 14.88 -3.62 -0.10
C SER A 28 16.04 -3.90 -1.06
N HIS A 29 15.98 -4.96 -1.86
CA HIS A 29 17.01 -5.25 -2.87
C HIS A 29 17.05 -4.22 -3.99
N LYS A 30 15.92 -3.68 -4.39
CA LYS A 30 15.83 -2.66 -5.45
C LYS A 30 16.31 -1.29 -4.97
N HIS A 31 16.10 -0.94 -3.69
CA HIS A 31 16.42 0.36 -3.11
C HIS A 31 17.42 0.26 -1.95
N LYS A 32 18.57 -0.37 -2.20
CA LYS A 32 19.59 -0.69 -1.17
C LYS A 32 20.04 0.50 -0.33
N PHE A 33 20.22 1.66 -0.95
CA PHE A 33 20.68 2.87 -0.28
C PHE A 33 19.62 3.39 0.71
N LEU A 34 18.38 3.55 0.25
CA LEU A 34 17.27 3.99 1.10
C LEU A 34 17.01 3.00 2.23
N SER A 35 17.01 1.72 1.92
CA SER A 35 16.84 0.64 2.89
C SER A 35 17.96 0.61 3.95
N PHE A 36 19.20 0.95 3.59
CA PHE A 36 20.31 1.06 4.53
C PHE A 36 20.09 2.21 5.51
N PHE A 37 19.71 3.41 5.04
CA PHE A 37 19.43 4.55 5.91
C PHE A 37 18.23 4.31 6.83
N ILE A 38 17.14 3.74 6.32
CA ILE A 38 15.99 3.41 7.15
C ILE A 38 16.38 2.44 8.28
N ARG A 39 17.16 1.42 7.98
CA ARG A 39 17.63 0.44 8.98
C ARG A 39 18.61 1.03 10.01
N LEU A 40 19.30 2.11 9.68
CA LEU A 40 20.19 2.78 10.62
C LEU A 40 19.43 3.47 11.74
N PHE A 41 18.21 3.97 11.44
CA PHE A 41 17.39 4.75 12.38
C PHE A 41 16.20 3.98 12.93
N ILE A 42 15.80 2.88 12.30
CA ILE A 42 14.59 2.12 12.64
C ILE A 42 14.98 0.67 12.93
N GLU A 43 14.57 0.17 14.10
CA GLU A 43 14.73 -1.25 14.44
C GLU A 43 14.02 -2.15 13.41
N HIS A 44 14.52 -3.37 13.26
CA HIS A 44 13.94 -4.37 12.35
C HIS A 44 12.43 -4.52 12.55
N ARG A 45 11.65 -4.35 11.48
CA ARG A 45 10.19 -4.28 11.45
C ARG A 45 9.56 -3.05 12.13
N GLY A 46 10.35 -2.01 12.46
CA GLY A 46 9.81 -0.76 12.99
C GLY A 46 8.87 -0.05 12.03
N THR A 47 9.12 -0.20 10.74
CA THR A 47 8.24 0.30 9.66
C THR A 47 6.85 -0.38 9.65
N HIS A 48 6.68 -1.59 10.18
CA HIS A 48 5.39 -2.29 10.26
C HIS A 48 4.50 -1.81 11.41
N SER A 49 4.59 -0.54 11.79
CA SER A 49 3.82 0.04 12.90
C SER A 49 2.89 1.16 12.44
N ILE A 50 1.78 1.32 13.16
CA ILE A 50 0.86 2.46 12.98
C ILE A 50 1.58 3.77 13.30
N ILE A 51 2.50 3.76 14.26
CA ILE A 51 3.26 4.97 14.64
C ILE A 51 4.10 5.44 13.46
N PHE A 52 4.83 4.54 12.80
CA PHE A 52 5.62 4.90 11.63
C PHE A 52 4.74 5.32 10.44
N MET A 53 3.63 4.61 10.23
CA MET A 53 2.63 4.98 9.21
C MET A 53 2.14 6.42 9.43
N THR A 54 1.82 6.80 10.66
CA THR A 54 1.35 8.14 11.02
C THR A 54 2.44 9.20 10.83
N LEU A 55 3.68 8.90 11.27
CA LEU A 55 4.84 9.78 11.10
C LEU A 55 5.16 10.03 9.62
N LEU A 56 4.94 9.06 8.75
CA LEU A 56 5.11 9.23 7.30
C LEU A 56 3.95 10.00 6.68
N SER A 57 2.73 9.69 7.06
CA SER A 57 1.52 10.24 6.43
C SER A 57 1.27 11.71 6.78
N ILE A 58 1.53 12.14 8.03
CA ILE A 58 1.30 13.53 8.45
C ILE A 58 2.12 14.51 7.60
N PRO A 59 3.46 14.37 7.44
CA PRO A 59 4.23 15.27 6.58
C PRO A 59 3.75 15.26 5.13
N LEU A 60 3.37 14.11 4.59
CA LEU A 60 2.84 14.02 3.22
C LEU A 60 1.57 14.83 3.06
N PHE A 61 0.63 14.76 4.01
CA PHE A 61 -0.58 15.59 3.98
C PHE A 61 -0.28 17.08 4.17
N LEU A 62 0.64 17.44 5.06
CA LEU A 62 1.05 18.84 5.26
C LEU A 62 1.69 19.42 4.00
N MET A 63 2.50 18.64 3.28
CA MET A 63 3.07 19.05 1.99
C MET A 63 1.99 19.38 0.95
N THR A 64 0.82 18.73 0.99
CA THR A 64 -0.26 19.07 0.05
C THR A 64 -0.82 20.46 0.25
N MET A 65 -0.70 21.03 1.46
CA MET A 65 -1.16 22.40 1.75
C MET A 65 -0.27 23.48 1.09
N ILE A 66 0.99 23.15 0.82
CA ILE A 66 1.98 24.05 0.20
C ILE A 66 1.88 24.01 -1.34
N LEU A 67 1.24 22.97 -1.90
CA LEU A 67 1.07 22.85 -3.34
C LEU A 67 0.16 23.96 -3.90
N PRO A 68 0.44 24.46 -5.14
CA PRO A 68 -0.49 25.27 -5.89
C PRO A 68 -1.87 24.61 -6.00
N SER A 69 -2.92 25.42 -6.09
CA SER A 69 -4.32 24.95 -6.06
C SER A 69 -4.61 23.88 -7.12
N GLU A 70 -3.97 23.97 -8.29
CA GLU A 70 -4.15 23.03 -9.40
C GLU A 70 -3.61 21.63 -9.08
N PHE A 71 -2.54 21.54 -8.29
CA PHE A 71 -1.87 20.28 -7.94
C PHE A 71 -2.35 19.70 -6.60
N ARG A 72 -3.02 20.48 -5.77
CA ARG A 72 -3.50 20.08 -4.44
C ARG A 72 -4.38 18.81 -4.47
N PRO A 73 -5.35 18.65 -5.40
CA PRO A 73 -6.14 17.41 -5.49
C PRO A 73 -5.28 16.16 -5.72
N TYR A 74 -4.25 16.27 -6.55
CA TYR A 74 -3.32 15.15 -6.81
C TYR A 74 -2.44 14.85 -5.59
N GLY A 75 -2.01 15.88 -4.86
CA GLY A 75 -1.29 15.72 -3.60
C GLY A 75 -2.12 14.99 -2.55
N ILE A 76 -3.41 15.34 -2.42
CA ILE A 76 -4.34 14.65 -1.52
C ILE A 76 -4.50 13.19 -1.92
N LEU A 77 -4.70 12.89 -3.21
CA LEU A 77 -4.79 11.51 -3.72
C LEU A 77 -3.51 10.72 -3.47
N PHE A 78 -2.35 11.37 -3.61
CA PHE A 78 -1.06 10.78 -3.26
C PHE A 78 -1.00 10.38 -1.78
N GLY A 79 -1.29 11.33 -0.88
CA GLY A 79 -1.25 11.07 0.56
C GLY A 79 -2.24 9.97 0.98
N PHE A 80 -3.48 10.02 0.47
CA PHE A 80 -4.47 8.97 0.71
C PHE A 80 -4.05 7.62 0.14
N GLY A 81 -3.53 7.57 -1.08
CA GLY A 81 -3.05 6.33 -1.69
C GLY A 81 -1.96 5.68 -0.84
N ILE A 82 -0.94 6.45 -0.46
CA ILE A 82 0.13 5.95 0.41
C ILE A 82 -0.43 5.43 1.74
N LEU A 83 -1.31 6.18 2.39
CA LEU A 83 -1.92 5.78 3.66
C LEU A 83 -2.73 4.48 3.54
N LEU A 84 -3.59 4.38 2.53
CA LEU A 84 -4.42 3.20 2.29
C LEU A 84 -3.57 1.96 1.98
N GLY A 85 -2.54 2.12 1.13
CA GLY A 85 -1.63 1.03 0.80
C GLY A 85 -0.86 0.55 2.03
N TYR A 86 -0.32 1.48 2.80
CA TYR A 86 0.41 1.18 4.03
C TYR A 86 -0.49 0.47 5.06
N ALA A 87 -1.69 1.01 5.32
CA ALA A 87 -2.64 0.42 6.25
C ALA A 87 -3.04 -0.99 5.83
N SER A 88 -3.31 -1.21 4.53
CA SER A 88 -3.66 -2.54 4.00
C SER A 88 -2.55 -3.57 4.24
N HIS A 89 -1.28 -3.18 4.07
CA HIS A 89 -0.13 -4.04 4.34
C HIS A 89 -0.07 -4.46 5.82
N ILE A 90 -0.17 -3.49 6.75
CA ILE A 90 -0.17 -3.77 8.19
C ILE A 90 -1.33 -4.71 8.56
N ILE A 91 -2.54 -4.47 8.02
CA ILE A 91 -3.71 -5.31 8.28
C ILE A 91 -3.47 -6.74 7.78
N LEU A 92 -2.94 -6.91 6.57
CA LEU A 92 -2.63 -8.23 6.03
C LEU A 92 -1.57 -8.96 6.87
N ASP A 93 -0.56 -8.26 7.34
CA ASP A 93 0.44 -8.82 8.26
C ASP A 93 -0.19 -9.30 9.58
N MET A 94 -1.15 -8.56 10.13
CA MET A 94 -1.89 -8.96 11.33
C MET A 94 -2.72 -10.24 11.12
N LEU A 95 -3.05 -10.61 9.89
CA LEU A 95 -3.74 -11.88 9.59
C LEU A 95 -2.77 -13.08 9.60
N THR A 96 -1.46 -12.85 9.51
CA THR A 96 -0.46 -13.91 9.50
C THR A 96 -0.09 -14.38 10.93
N PRO A 97 0.50 -15.58 11.10
CA PRO A 97 0.96 -16.05 12.41
C PRO A 97 2.05 -15.16 13.02
N LYS A 98 2.85 -14.50 12.19
CA LYS A 98 3.93 -13.61 12.61
C LYS A 98 3.39 -12.27 13.15
N GLY A 99 2.23 -11.84 12.67
CA GLY A 99 1.61 -10.59 13.05
C GLY A 99 2.41 -9.34 12.68
N SER A 100 1.93 -8.19 13.13
CA SER A 100 2.59 -6.89 12.95
C SER A 100 2.86 -6.22 14.31
N PRO A 101 4.05 -5.60 14.53
CA PRO A 101 4.37 -4.85 15.75
C PRO A 101 3.74 -3.45 15.71
N VAL A 102 2.42 -3.40 15.82
CA VAL A 102 1.56 -2.22 15.55
C VAL A 102 1.99 -0.97 16.33
N LEU A 103 2.50 -1.18 17.57
CA LEU A 103 2.88 -0.10 18.49
C LEU A 103 4.40 0.11 18.59
N ASN A 104 5.20 -0.44 17.68
CA ASN A 104 6.63 -0.18 17.68
C ASN A 104 6.89 1.34 17.44
N PRO A 105 7.80 2.03 18.17
CA PRO A 105 8.79 1.50 19.14
C PRO A 105 8.30 1.37 20.57
N ILE A 106 7.09 1.82 20.91
CA ILE A 106 6.56 1.79 22.29
C ILE A 106 6.46 0.35 22.80
N SER A 107 6.02 -0.58 21.95
CA SER A 107 5.92 -2.00 22.26
C SER A 107 6.38 -2.84 21.09
N LYS A 108 7.23 -3.83 21.36
CA LYS A 108 7.69 -4.83 20.37
C LYS A 108 6.70 -6.01 20.20
N TYR A 109 5.57 -5.97 20.90
CA TYR A 109 4.56 -7.02 20.81
C TYR A 109 3.91 -7.02 19.42
N SER A 110 3.92 -8.19 18.76
CA SER A 110 3.29 -8.36 17.46
C SER A 110 1.84 -8.83 17.63
N VAL A 111 0.91 -8.09 17.05
CA VAL A 111 -0.51 -8.43 17.03
C VAL A 111 -0.78 -9.36 15.86
N SER A 112 -1.33 -10.56 16.13
CA SER A 112 -1.76 -11.52 15.12
C SER A 112 -3.23 -11.89 15.39
N LEU A 113 -4.12 -11.61 14.43
CA LEU A 113 -5.58 -11.76 14.59
C LEU A 113 -6.05 -13.16 14.22
N LEU A 114 -5.71 -13.65 13.03
CA LEU A 114 -6.26 -14.89 12.50
C LEU A 114 -5.25 -16.04 12.38
N ARG A 115 -3.96 -15.76 12.49
CA ARG A 115 -2.86 -16.73 12.36
C ARG A 115 -2.94 -17.58 11.08
N ILE A 116 -3.36 -16.98 9.97
CA ILE A 116 -3.45 -17.64 8.67
C ILE A 116 -2.04 -18.02 8.21
N LYS A 117 -1.80 -19.32 8.08
CA LYS A 117 -0.48 -19.85 7.70
C LYS A 117 -0.13 -19.42 6.27
N THR A 118 1.01 -18.76 6.11
CA THR A 118 1.55 -18.37 4.80
C THR A 118 1.86 -19.61 3.97
N GLY A 119 1.43 -19.64 2.71
CA GLY A 119 1.49 -20.82 1.84
C GLY A 119 0.36 -21.84 2.07
N GLY A 120 -0.59 -21.56 2.96
CA GLY A 120 -1.74 -22.43 3.23
C GLY A 120 -2.90 -22.21 2.26
N VAL A 121 -3.86 -23.15 2.30
CA VAL A 121 -5.06 -23.11 1.44
C VAL A 121 -5.90 -21.85 1.67
N ILE A 122 -6.06 -21.42 2.91
CA ILE A 122 -6.85 -20.22 3.26
C ILE A 122 -6.21 -18.96 2.65
N GLU A 123 -4.88 -18.81 2.75
CA GLU A 123 -4.18 -17.69 2.12
C GLU A 123 -4.32 -17.75 0.59
N PHE A 124 -4.22 -18.93 0.00
CA PHE A 124 -4.43 -19.12 -1.44
C PHE A 124 -5.84 -18.66 -1.87
N MET A 125 -6.88 -19.08 -1.13
CA MET A 125 -8.26 -18.67 -1.41
C MET A 125 -8.46 -17.14 -1.31
N ILE A 126 -7.91 -16.52 -0.27
CA ILE A 126 -7.96 -15.05 -0.10
C ILE A 126 -7.27 -14.36 -1.27
N ARG A 127 -6.09 -14.82 -1.66
CA ARG A 127 -5.33 -14.27 -2.79
C ARG A 127 -6.09 -14.40 -4.11
N MET A 128 -6.70 -15.56 -4.36
CA MET A 128 -7.54 -15.76 -5.55
C MET A 128 -8.75 -14.85 -5.56
N ALA A 129 -9.45 -14.71 -4.43
CA ALA A 129 -10.57 -13.79 -4.30
C ALA A 129 -10.16 -12.32 -4.56
N MET A 130 -9.00 -11.91 -4.05
CA MET A 130 -8.43 -10.57 -4.31
C MET A 130 -8.09 -10.36 -5.79
N TYR A 131 -7.52 -11.38 -6.47
CA TYR A 131 -7.26 -11.29 -7.91
C TYR A 131 -8.55 -11.14 -8.72
N ILE A 132 -9.57 -11.93 -8.40
CA ILE A 132 -10.89 -11.83 -9.06
C ILE A 132 -11.48 -10.44 -8.84
N LEU A 133 -11.42 -9.91 -7.62
CA LEU A 133 -11.90 -8.57 -7.30
C LEU A 133 -11.17 -7.49 -8.12
N VAL A 134 -9.83 -7.55 -8.19
CA VAL A 134 -9.02 -6.59 -8.95
C VAL A 134 -9.34 -6.65 -10.44
N ILE A 135 -9.48 -7.86 -11.00
CA ILE A 135 -9.86 -8.05 -12.42
C ILE A 135 -11.27 -7.47 -12.66
N TYR A 136 -12.22 -7.76 -11.77
CA TYR A 136 -13.58 -7.24 -11.88
C TYR A 136 -13.61 -5.71 -11.81
N MET A 137 -12.91 -5.11 -10.84
CA MET A 137 -12.81 -3.64 -10.75
C MET A 137 -12.14 -3.02 -11.96
N GLY A 138 -11.08 -3.65 -12.48
CA GLY A 138 -10.42 -3.24 -13.71
C GLY A 138 -11.36 -3.28 -14.90
N TRP A 139 -12.15 -4.35 -15.04
CA TRP A 139 -13.18 -4.47 -16.08
C TRP A 139 -14.23 -3.37 -15.98
N MET A 140 -14.74 -3.09 -14.78
CA MET A 140 -15.72 -2.02 -14.55
C MET A 140 -15.17 -0.63 -14.91
N MET A 141 -13.87 -0.41 -14.79
CA MET A 141 -13.23 0.85 -15.20
C MET A 141 -13.01 0.94 -16.71
N VAL A 142 -12.73 -0.16 -17.38
CA VAL A 142 -12.34 -0.19 -18.79
C VAL A 142 -13.54 -0.40 -19.71
N SER A 143 -14.54 -1.15 -19.28
CA SER A 143 -15.73 -1.48 -20.11
C SER A 143 -16.46 -0.24 -20.67
N PRO A 144 -16.71 0.87 -19.93
CA PRO A 144 -17.36 2.05 -20.49
C PRO A 144 -16.48 2.76 -21.55
N ILE A 145 -15.15 2.64 -21.43
CA ILE A 145 -14.24 3.21 -22.43
C ILE A 145 -14.34 2.41 -23.75
N ILE A 146 -14.36 1.09 -23.63
CA ILE A 146 -14.47 0.19 -24.78
C ILE A 146 -15.80 0.43 -25.50
N SER A 147 -16.92 0.54 -24.76
CA SER A 147 -18.23 0.81 -25.37
C SER A 147 -18.26 2.16 -26.10
N ASP A 148 -17.73 3.24 -25.50
CA ASP A 148 -17.66 4.55 -26.14
C ASP A 148 -16.80 4.54 -27.42
N VAL A 149 -15.68 3.81 -27.40
CA VAL A 149 -14.83 3.65 -28.59
C VAL A 149 -15.54 2.87 -29.69
N LEU A 150 -16.24 1.78 -29.34
CA LEU A 150 -16.96 0.97 -30.33
C LEU A 150 -18.13 1.75 -30.98
N GLU A 151 -18.85 2.57 -30.20
CA GLU A 151 -19.93 3.42 -30.72
C GLU A 151 -19.43 4.51 -31.69
N ARG A 152 -18.18 4.92 -31.57
CA ARG A 152 -17.58 5.94 -32.46
C ARG A 152 -16.95 5.38 -33.75
N LEU A 153 -16.84 4.05 -33.89
CA LEU A 153 -16.30 3.43 -35.08
C LEU A 153 -17.38 3.45 -36.18
N PRO A 154 -17.10 4.05 -37.34
CA PRO A 154 -18.01 4.03 -38.47
C PRO A 154 -18.00 2.61 -39.09
N PHE A 155 -19.04 1.85 -38.83
CA PHE A 155 -19.36 0.62 -39.59
C PHE A 155 -20.36 0.94 -40.70
#